data_23a0fb45299b1121c2be6854f078ee79
#
_entry.id   23a0fb45299b1121c2be6854f078ee79
#
_cell.length_a   1.000
_cell.length_b   1.000
_cell.length_c   1.000
_cell.angle_alpha   90.00
_cell.angle_beta   90.00
_cell.angle_gamma   90.00
#
_symmetry.space_group_name_H-M   'P 1'
#
loop_
_entity.id
_entity.type
_entity.pdbx_description
1 polymer ?
#
loop_
_entity_poly.entity_id
_entity_poly.type
_entity_poly.pdbx_seq_one_letter_code
_entity_poly.pdbx_strand_id
1 'polypeptide(L)'
;MLARMLFQSWRHGIKRKLLAIITIFLAAGLVSALLAVSIDIGDKMARELKSYGANILVEPASSAVLPEDVNGNTALSTQDFLDEKELPNVKDIFWRNNIVGFAPLLSAEVQAQKIATQEQQNVAILGTFFDHQIAIPDEDDYHTGQRIISPYWKVTGEWVDDSTNQFSKFIPALVGEQLAKTTKWKIGDKLLLKYQEGDFSQQIKIQIVGQLSAGGNEDQQLVMPLSAVQTLLGLEGKVQAIKVSALTVPENELSRKARDNADALAAEEYDRWYCTAYVSSISHQLEEAISGAIVRPIWQVAASEGVIIEKIQLLLAVVTVAALIAAAMGIASLMTTTIIERSKEIGLMKALGAYQWQIVLLFYCEAIISAVIGGAFGCVAGWGLARFIGITLFGSPLSFTWIVIPCVLVLSILIALIGTWFPAHRIAQLYPVEVLYGRQ
;
A
#
# COMPACT_ATOMS: atom_id res chain seq x y z
N MET A 1 -28.93 46.12 -9.50
CA MET A 1 -27.79 47.04 -9.63
C MET A 1 -26.46 46.31 -9.51
N LEU A 2 -26.22 45.53 -8.48
CA LEU A 2 -24.97 44.76 -8.27
C LEU A 2 -24.55 43.88 -9.46
N ALA A 3 -25.46 43.11 -10.08
CA ALA A 3 -25.15 42.26 -11.22
C ALA A 3 -24.66 43.04 -12.46
N ARG A 4 -25.23 44.22 -12.73
CA ARG A 4 -24.76 45.10 -13.84
C ARG A 4 -23.39 45.68 -13.54
N MET A 5 -23.10 46.06 -12.29
CA MET A 5 -21.81 46.56 -11.86
C MET A 5 -20.73 45.45 -11.93
N LEU A 6 -21.05 44.22 -11.52
CA LEU A 6 -20.19 43.06 -11.66
C LEU A 6 -19.87 42.76 -13.13
N PHE A 7 -20.87 42.80 -14.02
CA PHE A 7 -20.66 42.52 -15.44
C PHE A 7 -19.81 43.62 -16.13
N GLN A 8 -20.06 44.90 -15.78
CA GLN A 8 -19.23 46.01 -16.27
C GLN A 8 -17.80 45.95 -15.72
N SER A 9 -17.65 45.62 -14.43
CA SER A 9 -16.35 45.36 -13.80
C SER A 9 -15.57 44.25 -14.52
N TRP A 10 -16.26 43.18 -14.93
CA TRP A 10 -15.62 42.07 -15.65
C TRP A 10 -15.05 42.47 -17.03
N ARG A 11 -15.67 43.45 -17.67
CA ARG A 11 -15.24 43.90 -19.02
C ARG A 11 -14.06 44.89 -18.99
N HIS A 12 -13.82 45.59 -17.84
CA HIS A 12 -12.69 46.47 -17.63
C HIS A 12 -11.63 45.73 -16.79
N GLY A 13 -10.42 45.50 -17.35
CA GLY A 13 -9.31 44.87 -16.64
C GLY A 13 -9.19 43.34 -16.80
N ILE A 14 -9.64 42.77 -17.93
CA ILE A 14 -9.63 41.34 -18.24
C ILE A 14 -8.26 40.68 -17.99
N LYS A 15 -7.15 41.33 -18.36
CA LYS A 15 -5.79 40.77 -18.21
C LYS A 15 -5.44 40.44 -16.75
N ARG A 16 -5.89 41.19 -15.78
CA ARG A 16 -5.58 41.00 -14.33
C ARG A 16 -6.47 39.96 -13.71
N LYS A 17 -7.75 39.95 -14.09
CA LYS A 17 -8.66 38.88 -13.68
C LYS A 17 -8.19 37.53 -14.19
N LEU A 18 -7.69 37.51 -15.42
CA LEU A 18 -7.06 36.33 -15.97
C LEU A 18 -5.85 35.88 -15.11
N LEU A 19 -5.01 36.83 -14.66
CA LEU A 19 -3.90 36.50 -13.75
C LEU A 19 -4.39 35.94 -12.41
N ALA A 20 -5.42 36.52 -11.82
CA ALA A 20 -6.02 36.00 -10.59
C ALA A 20 -6.61 34.60 -10.81
N ILE A 21 -7.32 34.38 -11.92
CA ILE A 21 -7.85 33.06 -12.29
C ILE A 21 -6.72 32.07 -12.51
N ILE A 22 -5.62 32.44 -13.20
CA ILE A 22 -4.45 31.60 -13.42
C ILE A 22 -3.78 31.23 -12.09
N THR A 23 -3.63 32.18 -11.16
CA THR A 23 -3.06 31.91 -9.84
C THR A 23 -3.90 30.90 -9.07
N ILE A 24 -5.22 31.07 -9.07
CA ILE A 24 -6.14 30.12 -8.43
C ILE A 24 -6.15 28.77 -9.16
N PHE A 25 -6.14 28.77 -10.47
CA PHE A 25 -6.06 27.58 -11.32
C PHE A 25 -4.82 26.74 -10.99
N LEU A 26 -3.64 27.35 -10.91
CA LEU A 26 -2.40 26.65 -10.58
C LEU A 26 -2.45 26.09 -9.15
N ALA A 27 -2.92 26.89 -8.18
CA ALA A 27 -3.03 26.45 -6.81
C ALA A 27 -4.06 25.31 -6.67
N ALA A 28 -5.25 25.49 -7.24
CA ALA A 28 -6.31 24.47 -7.21
C ALA A 28 -5.90 23.19 -7.95
N GLY A 29 -5.18 23.31 -9.08
CA GLY A 29 -4.64 22.18 -9.83
C GLY A 29 -3.63 21.39 -9.03
N LEU A 30 -2.70 22.08 -8.36
CA LEU A 30 -1.70 21.42 -7.50
C LEU A 30 -2.38 20.74 -6.31
N VAL A 31 -3.28 21.43 -5.61
CA VAL A 31 -4.02 20.88 -4.48
C VAL A 31 -4.88 19.68 -4.89
N SER A 32 -5.57 19.78 -6.04
CA SER A 32 -6.36 18.67 -6.59
C SER A 32 -5.50 17.45 -6.91
N ALA A 33 -4.32 17.65 -7.52
CA ALA A 33 -3.39 16.57 -7.81
C ALA A 33 -2.85 15.92 -6.53
N LEU A 34 -2.44 16.72 -5.53
CA LEU A 34 -1.92 16.23 -4.26
C LEU A 34 -2.98 15.48 -3.45
N LEU A 35 -4.21 15.99 -3.40
CA LEU A 35 -5.32 15.30 -2.73
C LEU A 35 -5.69 13.98 -3.42
N ALA A 36 -5.77 13.97 -4.75
CA ALA A 36 -6.04 12.76 -5.50
C ALA A 36 -4.95 11.70 -5.29
N VAL A 37 -3.69 12.10 -5.31
CA VAL A 37 -2.54 11.22 -5.01
C VAL A 37 -2.59 10.75 -3.56
N SER A 38 -2.87 11.62 -2.60
CA SER A 38 -2.92 11.27 -1.16
C SER A 38 -4.01 10.24 -0.83
N ILE A 39 -5.17 10.34 -1.47
CA ILE A 39 -6.28 9.40 -1.25
C ILE A 39 -5.98 8.04 -1.91
N ASP A 40 -5.46 8.04 -3.12
CA ASP A 40 -5.26 6.81 -3.91
C ASP A 40 -3.93 6.09 -3.61
N ILE A 41 -2.95 6.82 -3.01
CA ILE A 41 -1.63 6.24 -2.73
C ILE A 41 -1.71 5.13 -1.69
N GLY A 42 -2.59 5.27 -0.69
CA GLY A 42 -2.84 4.26 0.33
C GLY A 42 -3.33 2.94 -0.28
N ASP A 43 -4.35 3.02 -1.13
CA ASP A 43 -4.94 1.85 -1.78
C ASP A 43 -4.00 1.19 -2.80
N LYS A 44 -3.16 1.98 -3.47
CA LYS A 44 -2.18 1.46 -4.42
C LYS A 44 -0.98 0.86 -3.73
N MET A 45 -0.43 1.53 -2.72
CA MET A 45 0.63 0.96 -1.90
C MET A 45 0.19 -0.35 -1.26
N ALA A 46 -1.02 -0.42 -0.69
CA ALA A 46 -1.55 -1.68 -0.16
C ALA A 46 -1.64 -2.77 -1.23
N ARG A 47 -1.98 -2.44 -2.47
CA ARG A 47 -2.00 -3.40 -3.59
C ARG A 47 -0.62 -3.80 -4.08
N GLU A 48 0.33 -2.87 -4.13
CA GLU A 48 1.72 -3.19 -4.50
C GLU A 48 2.43 -3.98 -3.41
N LEU A 49 2.19 -3.65 -2.14
CA LEU A 49 2.74 -4.38 -1.00
C LEU A 49 2.17 -5.81 -0.92
N LYS A 50 0.96 -6.06 -1.43
CA LYS A 50 0.45 -7.42 -1.66
C LYS A 50 1.30 -8.22 -2.65
N SER A 51 1.99 -7.57 -3.57
CA SER A 51 2.93 -8.22 -4.48
C SER A 51 4.24 -8.62 -3.82
N TYR A 52 4.50 -8.19 -2.57
CA TYR A 52 5.70 -8.55 -1.81
C TYR A 52 5.56 -9.85 -1.01
N GLY A 53 4.41 -10.53 -1.08
CA GLY A 53 4.23 -11.87 -0.55
C GLY A 53 3.46 -11.95 0.76
N ALA A 54 3.66 -13.05 1.49
CA ALA A 54 2.99 -13.31 2.75
C ALA A 54 3.37 -12.27 3.81
N ASN A 55 2.37 -11.78 4.54
CA ASN A 55 2.55 -10.82 5.64
C ASN A 55 2.33 -11.43 7.03
N ILE A 56 1.93 -12.69 7.09
CA ILE A 56 1.71 -13.44 8.33
C ILE A 56 2.43 -14.78 8.23
N LEU A 57 3.09 -15.18 9.31
CA LEU A 57 3.76 -16.45 9.49
C LEU A 57 3.12 -17.20 10.65
N VAL A 58 2.68 -18.42 10.41
CA VAL A 58 2.13 -19.33 11.40
C VAL A 58 3.18 -20.39 11.68
N GLU A 59 3.57 -20.55 12.94
CA GLU A 59 4.59 -21.49 13.41
C GLU A 59 4.08 -22.31 14.59
N PRO A 60 4.62 -23.49 14.87
CA PRO A 60 4.29 -24.23 16.08
C PRO A 60 4.65 -23.46 17.34
N ALA A 61 3.83 -23.56 18.39
CA ALA A 61 4.07 -22.87 19.67
C ALA A 61 5.41 -23.28 20.33
N SER A 62 5.87 -24.48 20.11
CA SER A 62 7.19 -25.00 20.55
C SER A 62 8.35 -24.18 20.00
N SER A 63 8.25 -23.67 18.77
CA SER A 63 9.30 -22.86 18.14
C SER A 63 9.55 -21.52 18.84
N ALA A 64 8.58 -21.03 19.62
CA ALA A 64 8.68 -19.76 20.33
C ALA A 64 9.49 -19.83 21.65
N VAL A 65 9.72 -21.03 22.17
CA VAL A 65 10.34 -21.26 23.48
C VAL A 65 11.86 -21.49 23.38
N LEU A 66 12.34 -21.87 22.19
CA LEU A 66 13.77 -22.11 21.97
C LEU A 66 14.44 -20.83 21.46
N PRO A 67 15.47 -20.28 22.17
CA PRO A 67 16.34 -19.30 21.56
C PRO A 67 16.99 -19.93 20.34
N GLU A 68 17.07 -19.19 19.23
CA GLU A 68 17.88 -19.57 18.09
C GLU A 68 19.27 -19.95 18.58
N ASP A 69 19.58 -21.23 18.61
CA ASP A 69 20.93 -21.68 18.87
C ASP A 69 21.82 -21.19 17.72
N VAL A 70 22.89 -20.49 18.08
CA VAL A 70 23.85 -19.82 17.21
C VAL A 70 24.49 -20.75 16.16
N ASN A 71 24.18 -22.04 16.18
CA ASN A 71 24.77 -23.08 15.34
C ASN A 71 23.82 -23.77 14.35
N GLY A 72 22.52 -23.38 14.28
CA GLY A 72 21.63 -23.86 13.20
C GLY A 72 21.31 -25.37 13.19
N ASN A 73 21.67 -26.13 14.23
CA ASN A 73 21.38 -27.54 14.37
C ASN A 73 20.32 -27.77 15.43
N THR A 74 19.09 -27.51 15.10
CA THR A 74 17.93 -27.98 15.90
C THR A 74 17.61 -29.40 15.46
N ALA A 75 17.81 -30.39 16.32
CA ALA A 75 17.24 -31.72 16.11
C ALA A 75 15.72 -31.57 16.03
N LEU A 76 15.12 -31.91 14.89
CA LEU A 76 13.70 -31.82 14.64
C LEU A 76 12.96 -32.75 15.60
N SER A 77 12.28 -32.20 16.60
CA SER A 77 11.39 -32.99 17.44
C SER A 77 9.99 -33.04 16.83
N THR A 78 9.25 -34.11 17.07
CA THR A 78 7.87 -34.27 16.54
C THR A 78 6.86 -33.25 17.05
N GLN A 79 7.24 -32.44 18.07
CA GLN A 79 6.42 -31.35 18.60
C GLN A 79 6.59 -30.03 17.85
N ASP A 80 7.55 -29.94 16.93
CA ASP A 80 7.89 -28.73 16.20
C ASP A 80 7.16 -28.57 14.87
N PHE A 81 6.07 -29.32 14.66
CA PHE A 81 5.32 -29.32 13.39
C PHE A 81 3.83 -29.08 13.61
N LEU A 82 3.23 -28.38 12.65
CA LEU A 82 1.77 -28.26 12.52
C LEU A 82 1.23 -29.43 11.67
N ASP A 83 -0.03 -29.78 11.88
CA ASP A 83 -0.69 -30.78 11.06
C ASP A 83 -1.20 -30.18 9.73
N GLU A 84 -0.89 -30.82 8.62
CA GLU A 84 -1.37 -30.42 7.29
C GLU A 84 -2.91 -30.42 7.22
N LYS A 85 -3.58 -31.26 8.01
CA LYS A 85 -5.03 -31.34 8.09
C LYS A 85 -5.68 -30.06 8.62
N GLU A 86 -4.94 -29.21 9.32
CA GLU A 86 -5.42 -27.93 9.85
C GLU A 86 -5.27 -26.78 8.84
N LEU A 87 -4.64 -27.00 7.68
CA LEU A 87 -4.50 -25.97 6.65
C LEU A 87 -5.83 -25.34 6.21
N PRO A 88 -6.95 -26.07 6.06
CA PRO A 88 -8.24 -25.47 5.74
C PRO A 88 -8.72 -24.44 6.78
N ASN A 89 -8.31 -24.59 8.05
CA ASN A 89 -8.69 -23.69 9.15
C ASN A 89 -8.17 -22.27 8.94
N VAL A 90 -7.13 -22.07 8.10
CA VAL A 90 -6.68 -20.74 7.69
C VAL A 90 -7.80 -19.91 7.07
N LYS A 91 -8.77 -20.58 6.43
CA LYS A 91 -9.95 -19.94 5.85
C LYS A 91 -11.19 -20.02 6.74
N ASP A 92 -11.09 -20.63 7.92
CA ASP A 92 -12.20 -20.74 8.89
C ASP A 92 -12.10 -19.65 9.98
N ILE A 93 -11.92 -18.41 9.55
CA ILE A 93 -11.83 -17.21 10.40
C ILE A 93 -12.82 -16.14 9.93
N PHE A 94 -13.13 -15.18 10.78
CA PHE A 94 -14.02 -14.06 10.43
C PHE A 94 -13.51 -13.31 9.16
N TRP A 95 -12.19 -13.13 9.04
CA TRP A 95 -11.54 -12.44 7.91
C TRP A 95 -11.21 -13.37 6.73
N ARG A 96 -11.93 -14.49 6.56
CA ARG A 96 -11.71 -15.48 5.48
C ARG A 96 -11.58 -14.84 4.09
N ASN A 97 -12.40 -13.84 3.79
CA ASN A 97 -12.41 -13.15 2.49
C ASN A 97 -11.19 -12.23 2.29
N ASN A 98 -10.49 -11.89 3.36
CA ASN A 98 -9.25 -11.12 3.29
C ASN A 98 -8.02 -12.00 3.08
N ILE A 99 -8.12 -13.31 3.27
CA ILE A 99 -7.03 -14.24 2.98
C ILE A 99 -6.93 -14.42 1.46
N VAL A 100 -5.83 -13.92 0.89
CA VAL A 100 -5.53 -14.04 -0.55
C VAL A 100 -5.09 -15.45 -0.88
N GLY A 101 -4.27 -16.04 -0.02
CA GLY A 101 -3.75 -17.38 -0.14
C GLY A 101 -2.77 -17.69 0.97
N PHE A 102 -2.35 -18.94 1.02
CA PHE A 102 -1.34 -19.43 1.95
C PHE A 102 -0.51 -20.55 1.33
N ALA A 103 0.67 -20.77 1.87
CA ALA A 103 1.52 -21.87 1.45
C ALA A 103 2.23 -22.48 2.68
N PRO A 104 2.11 -23.79 2.89
CA PRO A 104 2.88 -24.49 3.90
C PRO A 104 4.35 -24.57 3.50
N LEU A 105 5.20 -24.62 4.49
CA LEU A 105 6.65 -24.73 4.34
C LEU A 105 7.17 -25.91 5.15
N LEU A 106 8.06 -26.69 4.53
CA LEU A 106 8.83 -27.71 5.19
C LEU A 106 10.24 -27.69 4.62
N SER A 107 11.23 -27.34 5.44
CA SER A 107 12.61 -27.17 5.02
C SER A 107 13.54 -28.15 5.73
N ALA A 108 14.58 -28.60 5.03
CA ALA A 108 15.64 -29.43 5.60
C ALA A 108 16.93 -29.29 4.81
N GLU A 109 18.04 -29.71 5.40
CA GLU A 109 19.31 -29.93 4.69
C GLU A 109 19.44 -31.38 4.27
N VAL A 110 19.77 -31.60 3.00
CA VAL A 110 19.92 -32.92 2.44
C VAL A 110 21.18 -33.04 1.60
N GLN A 111 21.68 -34.28 1.43
CA GLN A 111 22.73 -34.58 0.46
C GLN A 111 22.13 -34.69 -0.95
N ALA A 112 22.58 -33.83 -1.87
CA ALA A 112 22.24 -33.92 -3.28
C ALA A 112 23.42 -34.48 -4.06
N GLN A 113 23.13 -35.49 -4.91
CA GLN A 113 24.09 -36.08 -5.80
C GLN A 113 23.64 -35.94 -7.24
N LYS A 114 24.45 -35.33 -8.09
CA LYS A 114 24.16 -35.27 -9.53
C LYS A 114 24.40 -36.63 -10.15
N ILE A 115 23.37 -37.22 -10.76
CA ILE A 115 23.41 -38.58 -11.29
C ILE A 115 24.49 -38.71 -12.39
N ALA A 116 24.74 -37.68 -13.17
CA ALA A 116 25.69 -37.70 -14.27
C ALA A 116 27.17 -37.65 -13.83
N THR A 117 27.50 -36.87 -12.77
CA THR A 117 28.89 -36.61 -12.33
C THR A 117 29.22 -37.26 -11.00
N GLN A 118 28.23 -37.77 -10.28
CA GLN A 118 28.35 -38.34 -8.93
C GLN A 118 28.91 -37.37 -7.87
N GLU A 119 28.97 -36.07 -8.19
CA GLU A 119 29.34 -35.04 -7.24
C GLU A 119 28.27 -34.94 -6.16
N GLN A 120 28.71 -34.93 -4.90
CA GLN A 120 27.82 -34.80 -3.72
C GLN A 120 28.04 -33.46 -3.04
N GLN A 121 26.95 -32.83 -2.60
CA GLN A 121 26.99 -31.61 -1.79
C GLN A 121 25.74 -31.49 -0.92
N ASN A 122 25.89 -30.83 0.21
CA ASN A 122 24.76 -30.52 1.08
C ASN A 122 24.02 -29.31 0.51
N VAL A 123 22.71 -29.41 0.44
CA VAL A 123 21.85 -28.37 -0.05
C VAL A 123 20.59 -28.25 0.81
N ALA A 124 20.12 -27.04 0.97
CA ALA A 124 18.82 -26.80 1.60
C ALA A 124 17.69 -27.10 0.60
N ILE A 125 16.67 -27.77 1.07
CA ILE A 125 15.44 -28.03 0.31
C ILE A 125 14.26 -27.34 0.97
N LEU A 126 13.27 -26.95 0.17
CA LEU A 126 12.01 -26.37 0.60
C LEU A 126 10.85 -27.10 -0.07
N GLY A 127 10.02 -27.73 0.75
CA GLY A 127 8.73 -28.29 0.33
C GLY A 127 7.62 -27.27 0.54
N THR A 128 6.81 -27.04 -0.48
CA THR A 128 5.69 -26.08 -0.43
C THR A 128 4.61 -26.43 -1.44
N PHE A 129 3.47 -25.79 -1.35
CA PHE A 129 2.47 -25.81 -2.41
C PHE A 129 2.81 -24.75 -3.47
N PHE A 130 2.69 -25.11 -4.73
CA PHE A 130 2.84 -24.17 -5.84
C PHE A 130 1.48 -23.60 -6.27
N ASP A 131 0.53 -24.47 -6.57
CA ASP A 131 -0.85 -24.16 -6.96
C ASP A 131 -1.74 -25.36 -6.60
N HIS A 132 -2.04 -25.47 -5.31
CA HIS A 132 -2.69 -26.64 -4.73
C HIS A 132 -4.17 -26.35 -4.46
N GLN A 133 -5.03 -27.28 -4.86
CA GLN A 133 -6.45 -27.23 -4.58
C GLN A 133 -6.73 -27.78 -3.18
N ILE A 134 -7.37 -26.98 -2.35
CA ILE A 134 -7.77 -27.38 -0.98
C ILE A 134 -9.28 -27.29 -0.87
N ALA A 135 -9.89 -28.36 -0.33
CA ALA A 135 -11.31 -28.36 -0.02
C ALA A 135 -11.59 -27.46 1.19
N ILE A 136 -12.33 -26.39 0.95
CA ILE A 136 -12.76 -25.44 1.97
C ILE A 136 -14.30 -25.42 2.01
N PRO A 137 -14.94 -25.40 3.19
CA PRO A 137 -16.37 -25.26 3.27
C PRO A 137 -16.85 -24.01 2.51
N ASP A 138 -17.87 -24.15 1.68
CA ASP A 138 -18.49 -23.10 0.86
C ASP A 138 -17.64 -22.53 -0.30
N GLU A 139 -16.48 -23.13 -0.62
CA GLU A 139 -15.64 -22.76 -1.77
C GLU A 139 -15.20 -24.03 -2.52
N ASP A 140 -15.90 -24.39 -3.59
CA ASP A 140 -15.68 -25.66 -4.30
C ASP A 140 -14.36 -25.76 -5.08
N ASP A 141 -13.70 -24.60 -5.38
CA ASP A 141 -12.50 -24.54 -6.23
C ASP A 141 -11.47 -23.55 -5.67
N TYR A 142 -11.08 -23.75 -4.40
CA TYR A 142 -10.08 -22.87 -3.79
C TYR A 142 -8.67 -23.37 -4.06
N HIS A 143 -7.89 -22.54 -4.75
CA HIS A 143 -6.48 -22.77 -5.02
C HIS A 143 -5.59 -21.89 -4.15
N THR A 144 -4.47 -22.45 -3.68
CA THR A 144 -3.49 -21.73 -2.87
C THR A 144 -2.08 -22.25 -3.11
N GLY A 145 -1.08 -21.43 -2.77
CA GLY A 145 0.34 -21.81 -2.96
C GLY A 145 1.21 -20.62 -3.34
N GLN A 146 2.49 -20.91 -3.59
CA GLN A 146 3.50 -19.87 -3.84
C GLN A 146 3.22 -19.04 -5.10
N ARG A 147 2.58 -19.58 -6.11
CA ARG A 147 2.19 -18.83 -7.32
C ARG A 147 1.21 -17.69 -7.00
N ILE A 148 0.39 -17.87 -5.96
CA ILE A 148 -0.63 -16.89 -5.54
C ILE A 148 -0.03 -15.91 -4.53
N ILE A 149 0.69 -16.41 -3.51
CA ILE A 149 1.20 -15.57 -2.43
C ILE A 149 2.54 -14.92 -2.72
N SER A 150 3.26 -15.35 -3.75
CA SER A 150 4.60 -14.85 -4.12
C SER A 150 4.65 -14.46 -5.60
N PRO A 151 3.87 -13.47 -6.06
CA PRO A 151 3.81 -13.08 -7.48
C PRO A 151 5.13 -12.51 -8.00
N TYR A 152 6.06 -12.13 -7.12
CA TYR A 152 7.40 -11.68 -7.46
C TYR A 152 8.37 -12.82 -7.83
N TRP A 153 8.02 -14.09 -7.57
CA TRP A 153 8.81 -15.22 -7.99
C TRP A 153 8.86 -15.30 -9.51
N LYS A 154 10.05 -15.29 -10.05
CA LYS A 154 10.29 -15.44 -11.48
C LYS A 154 10.89 -16.80 -11.73
N VAL A 155 10.22 -17.61 -12.54
CA VAL A 155 10.70 -18.95 -12.94
C VAL A 155 11.09 -18.92 -14.41
N THR A 156 12.33 -19.30 -14.67
CA THR A 156 12.83 -19.55 -16.03
C THR A 156 12.75 -21.06 -16.28
N GLY A 157 11.98 -21.49 -17.27
CA GLY A 157 11.64 -22.89 -17.51
C GLY A 157 10.18 -23.17 -17.20
N GLU A 158 9.87 -24.32 -16.64
CA GLU A 158 8.52 -24.74 -16.29
C GLU A 158 8.27 -24.60 -14.79
N TRP A 159 7.05 -24.22 -14.42
CA TRP A 159 6.61 -24.27 -13.05
C TRP A 159 6.36 -25.72 -12.62
N VAL A 160 6.57 -26.01 -11.35
CA VAL A 160 6.21 -27.30 -10.76
C VAL A 160 4.70 -27.37 -10.59
N ASP A 161 4.14 -28.53 -10.91
CA ASP A 161 2.73 -28.85 -10.68
C ASP A 161 2.61 -29.77 -9.45
N ASP A 162 1.79 -29.37 -8.47
CA ASP A 162 1.54 -30.13 -7.24
C ASP A 162 0.78 -31.44 -7.50
N SER A 163 0.08 -31.54 -8.63
CA SER A 163 -0.64 -32.76 -9.05
C SER A 163 0.27 -33.86 -9.59
N THR A 164 1.58 -33.59 -9.68
CA THR A 164 2.54 -34.57 -10.23
C THR A 164 2.58 -35.83 -9.36
N ASN A 165 1.95 -36.87 -9.85
CA ASN A 165 1.77 -38.15 -9.16
C ASN A 165 3.07 -38.67 -8.57
N GLN A 166 3.04 -39.18 -7.34
CA GLN A 166 4.09 -39.90 -6.62
C GLN A 166 4.71 -41.08 -7.44
N PHE A 167 4.12 -41.45 -8.58
CA PHE A 167 4.55 -42.50 -9.49
C PHE A 167 5.51 -42.02 -10.61
N SER A 168 5.80 -40.72 -10.66
CA SER A 168 6.79 -40.22 -11.62
C SER A 168 8.20 -40.70 -11.24
N LYS A 169 8.96 -41.21 -12.23
CA LYS A 169 10.34 -41.67 -12.04
C LYS A 169 11.27 -40.59 -11.49
N PHE A 170 10.92 -39.32 -11.72
CA PHE A 170 11.63 -38.14 -11.24
C PHE A 170 10.61 -37.09 -10.79
N ILE A 171 10.79 -36.55 -9.60
CA ILE A 171 9.93 -35.48 -9.06
C ILE A 171 10.43 -34.15 -9.62
N PRO A 172 9.57 -33.25 -10.15
CA PRO A 172 9.98 -31.95 -10.65
C PRO A 172 10.39 -31.06 -9.48
N ALA A 173 11.45 -30.26 -9.69
CA ALA A 173 11.95 -29.30 -8.71
C ALA A 173 12.45 -28.03 -9.39
N LEU A 174 12.37 -26.88 -8.68
CA LEU A 174 13.00 -25.64 -9.07
C LEU A 174 14.34 -25.51 -8.35
N VAL A 175 15.35 -25.00 -9.04
CA VAL A 175 16.63 -24.65 -8.44
C VAL A 175 16.70 -23.14 -8.24
N GLY A 176 17.03 -22.67 -7.04
CA GLY A 176 17.26 -21.26 -6.77
C GLY A 176 18.42 -20.68 -7.58
N GLU A 177 18.33 -19.45 -8.00
CA GLU A 177 19.30 -18.81 -8.91
C GLU A 177 20.72 -18.83 -8.35
N GLN A 178 20.91 -18.56 -7.05
CA GLN A 178 22.21 -18.57 -6.40
C GLN A 178 22.76 -19.99 -6.28
N LEU A 179 21.89 -20.95 -5.92
CA LEU A 179 22.27 -22.36 -5.87
C LEU A 179 22.70 -22.86 -7.24
N ALA A 180 21.95 -22.52 -8.29
CA ALA A 180 22.30 -22.90 -9.67
C ALA A 180 23.67 -22.37 -10.11
N LYS A 181 23.99 -21.12 -9.72
CA LYS A 181 25.30 -20.50 -10.01
C LYS A 181 26.45 -21.20 -9.27
N THR A 182 26.24 -21.54 -8.00
CA THR A 182 27.26 -22.20 -7.15
C THR A 182 27.51 -23.63 -7.59
N THR A 183 26.45 -24.41 -7.84
CA THR A 183 26.52 -25.84 -8.16
C THR A 183 26.70 -26.11 -9.65
N LYS A 184 26.50 -25.08 -10.50
CA LYS A 184 26.47 -25.20 -11.97
C LYS A 184 25.39 -26.14 -12.49
N TRP A 185 24.32 -26.34 -11.70
CA TRP A 185 23.17 -27.13 -12.14
C TRP A 185 22.36 -26.37 -13.19
N LYS A 186 21.78 -27.16 -14.09
CA LYS A 186 20.99 -26.62 -15.21
C LYS A 186 19.62 -27.27 -15.27
N ILE A 187 18.69 -26.60 -15.94
CA ILE A 187 17.39 -27.18 -16.27
C ILE A 187 17.60 -28.48 -17.05
N GLY A 188 16.92 -29.55 -16.64
CA GLY A 188 17.05 -30.89 -17.18
C GLY A 188 17.98 -31.81 -16.38
N ASP A 189 18.80 -31.28 -15.48
CA ASP A 189 19.68 -32.11 -14.62
C ASP A 189 18.84 -33.00 -13.69
N LYS A 190 19.36 -34.20 -13.45
CA LYS A 190 18.75 -35.20 -12.58
C LYS A 190 19.60 -35.37 -11.34
N LEU A 191 18.95 -35.24 -10.18
CA LEU A 191 19.62 -35.35 -8.89
C LEU A 191 19.03 -36.51 -8.07
N LEU A 192 19.85 -37.10 -7.24
CA LEU A 192 19.46 -38.03 -6.19
C LEU A 192 19.60 -37.28 -4.87
N LEU A 193 18.49 -37.06 -4.16
CA LEU A 193 18.50 -36.49 -2.81
C LEU A 193 18.47 -37.59 -1.80
N LYS A 194 19.32 -37.49 -0.78
CA LYS A 194 19.42 -38.46 0.33
C LYS A 194 19.26 -37.67 1.64
N TYR A 195 18.37 -38.15 2.47
CA TYR A 195 18.24 -37.71 3.84
C TYR A 195 18.56 -38.83 4.79
N GLN A 196 19.38 -38.59 5.79
CA GLN A 196 19.75 -39.55 6.81
C GLN A 196 19.74 -38.88 8.18
N GLU A 197 18.95 -39.42 9.08
CA GLU A 197 18.88 -39.02 10.48
C GLU A 197 18.83 -40.26 11.36
N GLY A 198 19.92 -40.50 12.09
CA GLY A 198 20.07 -41.73 12.87
C GLY A 198 19.95 -43.00 12.01
N ASP A 199 18.99 -43.85 12.35
CA ASP A 199 18.70 -45.07 11.60
C ASP A 199 17.74 -44.87 10.41
N PHE A 200 17.12 -43.69 10.29
CA PHE A 200 16.25 -43.36 9.19
C PHE A 200 17.04 -42.89 7.98
N SER A 201 16.81 -43.51 6.83
CA SER A 201 17.43 -43.14 5.57
C SER A 201 16.46 -43.29 4.42
N GLN A 202 16.22 -42.18 3.75
CA GLN A 202 15.35 -42.13 2.56
C GLN A 202 16.07 -41.45 1.39
N GLN A 203 15.65 -41.80 0.17
CA GLN A 203 16.17 -41.17 -1.04
C GLN A 203 15.09 -40.99 -2.09
N ILE A 204 15.12 -39.85 -2.77
CA ILE A 204 14.23 -39.54 -3.89
C ILE A 204 15.03 -39.07 -5.09
N LYS A 205 14.47 -39.26 -6.28
CA LYS A 205 15.06 -38.76 -7.53
C LYS A 205 14.26 -37.55 -8.00
N ILE A 206 14.96 -36.46 -8.27
CA ILE A 206 14.37 -35.25 -8.77
C ILE A 206 14.92 -34.84 -10.14
N GLN A 207 14.17 -34.05 -10.88
CA GLN A 207 14.61 -33.39 -12.10
C GLN A 207 14.38 -31.89 -11.98
N ILE A 208 15.41 -31.11 -12.30
CA ILE A 208 15.29 -29.65 -12.34
C ILE A 208 14.48 -29.26 -13.59
N VAL A 209 13.29 -28.71 -13.41
CA VAL A 209 12.39 -28.25 -14.50
C VAL A 209 12.46 -26.74 -14.72
N GLY A 210 12.90 -25.99 -13.73
CA GLY A 210 13.04 -24.55 -13.83
C GLY A 210 14.06 -23.98 -12.84
N GLN A 211 14.44 -22.73 -13.08
CA GLN A 211 15.27 -21.91 -12.21
C GLN A 211 14.43 -20.81 -11.58
N LEU A 212 14.47 -20.69 -10.26
CA LEU A 212 13.74 -19.72 -9.47
C LEU A 212 14.62 -18.52 -9.14
N SER A 213 14.08 -17.31 -9.35
CA SER A 213 14.63 -16.07 -8.81
C SER A 213 13.56 -15.42 -7.92
N ALA A 214 13.73 -15.56 -6.61
CA ALA A 214 12.80 -15.11 -5.58
C ALA A 214 13.28 -13.83 -4.86
N GLY A 215 14.59 -13.55 -4.90
CA GLY A 215 15.20 -12.42 -4.20
C GLY A 215 15.39 -12.65 -2.69
N GLY A 216 15.19 -13.87 -2.21
CA GLY A 216 15.29 -14.26 -0.79
C GLY A 216 16.13 -15.52 -0.56
N ASN A 217 15.89 -16.17 0.58
CA ASN A 217 16.58 -17.40 0.96
C ASN A 217 16.29 -18.56 -0.02
N GLU A 218 15.14 -18.53 -0.67
CA GLU A 218 14.71 -19.52 -1.65
C GLU A 218 15.65 -19.58 -2.87
N ASP A 219 16.40 -18.52 -3.15
CA ASP A 219 17.43 -18.50 -4.22
C ASP A 219 18.61 -19.42 -3.92
N GLN A 220 18.79 -19.87 -2.67
CA GLN A 220 19.85 -20.78 -2.24
C GLN A 220 19.33 -22.21 -2.01
N GLN A 221 18.09 -22.51 -2.34
CA GLN A 221 17.43 -23.77 -2.04
C GLN A 221 16.93 -24.49 -3.30
N LEU A 222 16.67 -25.78 -3.17
CA LEU A 222 15.85 -26.54 -4.11
C LEU A 222 14.41 -26.48 -3.62
N VAL A 223 13.49 -26.02 -4.46
CA VAL A 223 12.06 -25.90 -4.12
C VAL A 223 11.28 -26.98 -4.87
N MET A 224 10.49 -27.76 -4.15
CA MET A 224 9.77 -28.91 -4.69
C MET A 224 8.40 -29.07 -4.01
N PRO A 225 7.51 -29.96 -4.52
CA PRO A 225 6.22 -30.21 -3.88
C PRO A 225 6.36 -30.65 -2.42
N LEU A 226 5.46 -30.17 -1.55
CA LEU A 226 5.46 -30.49 -0.12
C LEU A 226 5.49 -31.99 0.13
N SER A 227 4.64 -32.77 -0.56
CA SER A 227 4.54 -34.22 -0.42
C SER A 227 5.86 -34.96 -0.68
N ALA A 228 6.67 -34.45 -1.60
CA ALA A 228 7.99 -35.03 -1.91
C ALA A 228 8.98 -34.83 -0.75
N VAL A 229 8.97 -33.66 -0.12
CA VAL A 229 9.81 -33.38 1.05
C VAL A 229 9.32 -34.14 2.28
N GLN A 230 8.02 -34.22 2.49
CA GLN A 230 7.43 -35.01 3.56
C GLN A 230 7.82 -36.51 3.46
N THR A 231 7.71 -37.07 2.26
CA THR A 231 8.15 -38.48 2.02
C THR A 231 9.66 -38.67 2.26
N LEU A 232 10.49 -37.72 1.81
CA LEU A 232 11.94 -37.78 2.01
C LEU A 232 12.33 -37.70 3.50
N LEU A 233 11.63 -36.90 4.28
CA LEU A 233 11.91 -36.70 5.70
C LEU A 233 11.18 -37.70 6.61
N GLY A 234 10.21 -38.47 6.10
CA GLY A 234 9.35 -39.34 6.90
C GLY A 234 8.37 -38.55 7.78
N LEU A 235 8.00 -37.33 7.37
CA LEU A 235 7.14 -36.37 8.08
C LEU A 235 5.81 -36.18 7.33
N GLU A 236 5.15 -37.28 6.97
CA GLU A 236 3.89 -37.22 6.22
C GLU A 236 2.80 -36.49 7.01
N GLY A 237 2.11 -35.55 6.34
CA GLY A 237 1.08 -34.73 6.94
C GLY A 237 1.57 -33.68 7.94
N LYS A 238 2.87 -33.37 7.97
CA LYS A 238 3.48 -32.36 8.85
C LYS A 238 4.04 -31.19 8.06
N VAL A 239 3.90 -29.99 8.62
CA VAL A 239 4.46 -28.75 8.07
C VAL A 239 5.16 -27.96 9.16
N GLN A 240 6.25 -27.30 8.81
CA GLN A 240 7.07 -26.54 9.76
C GLN A 240 6.51 -25.13 9.99
N ALA A 241 5.95 -24.51 8.97
CA ALA A 241 5.34 -23.19 9.05
C ALA A 241 4.31 -23.00 7.91
N ILE A 242 3.46 -22.00 8.06
CA ILE A 242 2.52 -21.60 7.00
C ILE A 242 2.71 -20.10 6.75
N LYS A 243 3.07 -19.73 5.52
CA LYS A 243 3.04 -18.34 5.07
C LYS A 243 1.63 -18.01 4.63
N VAL A 244 1.05 -16.95 5.19
CA VAL A 244 -0.29 -16.47 4.84
C VAL A 244 -0.20 -15.06 4.28
N SER A 245 -0.84 -14.85 3.14
CA SER A 245 -1.03 -13.52 2.54
C SER A 245 -2.45 -13.04 2.80
N ALA A 246 -2.58 -11.98 3.58
CA ALA A 246 -3.86 -11.39 3.94
C ALA A 246 -3.94 -9.91 3.51
N LEU A 247 -5.16 -9.48 3.12
CA LEU A 247 -5.48 -8.08 2.87
C LEU A 247 -5.69 -7.37 4.20
N THR A 248 -4.76 -6.52 4.57
CA THR A 248 -4.76 -5.84 5.87
C THR A 248 -4.84 -4.33 5.72
N VAL A 249 -5.32 -3.66 6.76
CA VAL A 249 -5.23 -2.20 6.90
C VAL A 249 -4.03 -1.84 7.78
N PRO A 250 -3.42 -0.64 7.60
CA PRO A 250 -2.31 -0.19 8.42
C PRO A 250 -2.64 -0.18 9.90
N GLU A 251 -1.69 -0.58 10.73
CA GLU A 251 -1.85 -0.60 12.18
C GLU A 251 -1.90 0.81 12.78
N ASN A 252 -2.74 0.99 13.79
CA ASN A 252 -2.88 2.21 14.57
C ASN A 252 -2.56 1.98 16.06
N GLU A 253 -2.84 2.95 16.93
CA GLU A 253 -2.61 2.83 18.37
C GLU A 253 -3.43 1.70 19.01
N LEU A 254 -4.68 1.49 18.53
CA LEU A 254 -5.55 0.44 19.05
C LEU A 254 -4.99 -0.96 18.72
N SER A 255 -4.57 -1.17 17.47
CA SER A 255 -3.98 -2.45 17.05
C SER A 255 -2.66 -2.73 17.74
N ARG A 256 -1.86 -1.69 18.06
CA ARG A 256 -0.62 -1.84 18.86
C ARG A 256 -0.91 -2.25 20.29
N LYS A 257 -1.90 -1.63 20.96
CA LYS A 257 -2.34 -2.03 22.30
C LYS A 257 -2.83 -3.47 22.33
N ALA A 258 -3.65 -3.86 21.34
CA ALA A 258 -4.18 -5.21 21.22
C ALA A 258 -3.07 -6.25 21.03
N ARG A 259 -2.04 -5.93 20.26
CA ARG A 259 -0.88 -6.81 20.06
C ARG A 259 -0.12 -7.09 21.35
N ASP A 260 0.03 -6.09 22.21
CA ASP A 260 0.73 -6.26 23.48
C ASP A 260 -0.11 -7.09 24.46
N ASN A 261 -1.41 -6.88 24.50
CA ASN A 261 -2.36 -7.69 25.28
C ASN A 261 -3.81 -7.41 24.80
N ALA A 262 -4.37 -8.31 24.02
CA ALA A 262 -5.73 -8.18 23.50
C ALA A 262 -6.79 -8.28 24.62
N ASP A 263 -6.56 -9.11 25.63
CA ASP A 263 -7.48 -9.32 26.76
C ASP A 263 -7.58 -8.10 27.69
N ALA A 264 -6.61 -7.21 27.63
CA ALA A 264 -6.60 -5.97 28.44
C ALA A 264 -7.39 -4.81 27.80
N LEU A 265 -7.92 -4.99 26.60
CA LEU A 265 -8.77 -3.99 25.94
C LEU A 265 -10.14 -3.89 26.60
N ALA A 266 -10.73 -2.69 26.61
CA ALA A 266 -12.15 -2.54 26.92
C ALA A 266 -13.00 -3.27 25.87
N ALA A 267 -14.16 -3.81 26.25
CA ALA A 267 -15.01 -4.62 25.35
C ALA A 267 -15.31 -3.91 24.00
N GLU A 268 -15.59 -2.59 24.04
CA GLU A 268 -15.85 -1.80 22.84
C GLU A 268 -14.59 -1.60 21.97
N GLU A 269 -13.39 -1.48 22.59
CA GLU A 269 -12.12 -1.41 21.89
C GLU A 269 -11.75 -2.75 21.27
N TYR A 270 -12.03 -3.87 21.98
CA TYR A 270 -11.81 -5.22 21.50
C TYR A 270 -12.69 -5.52 20.28
N ASP A 271 -14.00 -5.24 20.35
CA ASP A 271 -14.92 -5.45 19.23
C ASP A 271 -14.46 -4.65 17.99
N ARG A 272 -14.08 -3.39 18.18
CA ARG A 272 -13.59 -2.55 17.08
C ARG A 272 -12.31 -3.09 16.47
N TRP A 273 -11.38 -3.56 17.28
CA TRP A 273 -10.12 -4.15 16.81
C TRP A 273 -10.37 -5.48 16.10
N TYR A 274 -11.14 -6.37 16.70
CA TYR A 274 -11.45 -7.68 16.14
C TYR A 274 -12.18 -7.60 14.79
N CYS A 275 -13.09 -6.63 14.65
CA CYS A 275 -13.84 -6.34 13.43
C CYS A 275 -13.11 -5.41 12.46
N THR A 276 -11.81 -5.14 12.64
CA THR A 276 -10.99 -4.39 11.69
C THR A 276 -9.86 -5.29 11.18
N ALA A 277 -9.64 -5.30 9.85
CA ALA A 277 -8.67 -6.18 9.21
C ALA A 277 -7.20 -5.76 9.48
N TYR A 278 -6.83 -5.56 10.75
CA TYR A 278 -5.43 -5.38 11.12
C TYR A 278 -4.68 -6.71 11.01
N VAL A 279 -3.37 -6.63 10.73
CA VAL A 279 -2.51 -7.82 10.77
C VAL A 279 -2.60 -8.51 12.13
N SER A 280 -2.60 -7.75 13.22
CA SER A 280 -2.73 -8.27 14.59
C SER A 280 -4.06 -8.96 14.86
N SER A 281 -5.18 -8.44 14.36
CA SER A 281 -6.50 -9.08 14.51
C SER A 281 -6.60 -10.38 13.72
N ILE A 282 -6.12 -10.40 12.47
CA ILE A 282 -6.10 -11.61 11.64
C ILE A 282 -5.16 -12.66 12.25
N SER A 283 -3.98 -12.23 12.75
CA SER A 283 -3.03 -13.14 13.40
C SER A 283 -3.65 -13.81 14.63
N HIS A 284 -4.36 -13.07 15.47
CA HIS A 284 -5.05 -13.60 16.64
C HIS A 284 -6.11 -14.65 16.27
N GLN A 285 -6.93 -14.36 15.24
CA GLN A 285 -7.95 -15.31 14.77
C GLN A 285 -7.35 -16.57 14.15
N LEU A 286 -6.22 -16.47 13.47
CA LEU A 286 -5.47 -17.62 12.96
C LEU A 286 -4.90 -18.47 14.11
N GLU A 287 -4.45 -17.82 15.19
CA GLU A 287 -3.95 -18.49 16.38
C GLU A 287 -5.06 -19.25 17.13
N GLU A 288 -6.28 -18.71 17.14
CA GLU A 288 -7.47 -19.41 17.66
C GLU A 288 -7.91 -20.58 16.77
N ALA A 289 -7.78 -20.44 15.43
CA ALA A 289 -8.25 -21.43 14.46
C ALA A 289 -7.32 -22.62 14.29
N ILE A 290 -6.00 -22.47 14.51
CA ILE A 290 -4.98 -23.49 14.30
C ILE A 290 -4.42 -23.95 15.64
N SER A 291 -4.67 -25.20 16.00
CA SER A 291 -4.30 -25.74 17.31
C SER A 291 -2.78 -25.78 17.50
N GLY A 292 -2.29 -25.21 18.60
CA GLY A 292 -0.87 -25.25 18.94
C GLY A 292 0.03 -24.37 18.04
N ALA A 293 -0.56 -23.42 17.32
CA ALA A 293 0.18 -22.44 16.53
C ALA A 293 0.45 -21.15 17.32
N ILE A 294 1.54 -20.49 16.98
CA ILE A 294 1.80 -19.08 17.27
C ILE A 294 1.86 -18.35 15.94
N VAL A 295 1.17 -17.23 15.86
CA VAL A 295 1.04 -16.46 14.63
C VAL A 295 1.78 -15.13 14.77
N ARG A 296 2.76 -14.92 13.89
CA ARG A 296 3.60 -13.73 13.90
C ARG A 296 3.44 -12.93 12.61
N PRO A 297 3.17 -11.63 12.72
CA PRO A 297 3.27 -10.75 11.57
C PRO A 297 4.70 -10.71 11.04
N ILE A 298 4.88 -10.76 9.72
CA ILE A 298 6.18 -10.55 9.07
C ILE A 298 6.41 -9.04 9.02
N TRP A 299 7.03 -8.48 10.07
CA TRP A 299 7.15 -7.04 10.31
C TRP A 299 7.86 -6.27 9.20
N GLN A 300 8.75 -6.90 8.45
CA GLN A 300 9.42 -6.27 7.32
C GLN A 300 8.43 -5.85 6.23
N VAL A 301 7.34 -6.58 6.11
CA VAL A 301 6.25 -6.28 5.18
C VAL A 301 5.20 -5.38 5.84
N ALA A 302 4.77 -5.68 7.06
CA ALA A 302 3.67 -4.99 7.73
C ALA A 302 4.07 -3.62 8.33
N ALA A 303 5.28 -3.47 8.88
CA ALA A 303 5.70 -2.22 9.55
C ALA A 303 6.13 -1.11 8.59
N SER A 304 6.60 -1.46 7.39
CA SER A 304 6.99 -0.45 6.40
C SER A 304 5.76 0.29 5.82
N GLU A 305 4.59 -0.36 5.82
CA GLU A 305 3.37 0.19 5.22
C GLU A 305 2.86 1.44 5.94
N GLY A 306 2.60 1.34 7.25
CA GLY A 306 1.94 2.42 8.00
C GLY A 306 2.80 3.66 8.19
N VAL A 307 4.06 3.49 8.59
CA VAL A 307 4.96 4.60 8.92
C VAL A 307 5.37 5.40 7.68
N ILE A 308 5.60 4.74 6.56
CA ILE A 308 5.97 5.42 5.31
C ILE A 308 4.78 6.19 4.75
N ILE A 309 3.59 5.58 4.73
CA ILE A 309 2.36 6.23 4.24
C ILE A 309 2.04 7.47 5.09
N GLU A 310 2.10 7.37 6.43
CA GLU A 310 1.85 8.48 7.34
C GLU A 310 2.84 9.65 7.10
N LYS A 311 4.13 9.35 6.95
CA LYS A 311 5.14 10.38 6.65
C LYS A 311 4.94 11.03 5.29
N ILE A 312 4.56 10.26 4.27
CA ILE A 312 4.27 10.79 2.93
C ILE A 312 3.01 11.68 2.99
N GLN A 313 1.95 11.25 3.68
CA GLN A 313 0.73 12.05 3.85
C GLN A 313 1.02 13.35 4.59
N LEU A 314 1.83 13.32 5.65
CA LEU A 314 2.27 14.52 6.36
C LEU A 314 3.03 15.48 5.44
N LEU A 315 3.98 14.96 4.65
CA LEU A 315 4.75 15.76 3.70
C LEU A 315 3.83 16.39 2.65
N LEU A 316 2.90 15.63 2.08
CA LEU A 316 1.91 16.14 1.12
C LEU A 316 1.02 17.21 1.76
N ALA A 317 0.60 17.04 3.02
CA ALA A 317 -0.18 18.03 3.76
C ALA A 317 0.61 19.32 3.95
N VAL A 318 1.86 19.26 4.36
CA VAL A 318 2.76 20.44 4.52
C VAL A 318 2.93 21.18 3.20
N VAL A 319 3.21 20.47 2.11
CA VAL A 319 3.33 21.07 0.77
C VAL A 319 2.02 21.72 0.33
N THR A 320 0.89 21.06 0.60
CA THR A 320 -0.44 21.59 0.28
C THR A 320 -0.69 22.90 1.04
N VAL A 321 -0.44 22.94 2.35
CA VAL A 321 -0.61 24.15 3.17
C VAL A 321 0.32 25.28 2.67
N ALA A 322 1.58 24.98 2.37
CA ALA A 322 2.51 25.96 1.82
C ALA A 322 2.02 26.54 0.47
N ALA A 323 1.52 25.69 -0.41
CA ALA A 323 0.93 26.10 -1.69
C ALA A 323 -0.31 27.00 -1.51
N LEU A 324 -1.18 26.67 -0.53
CA LEU A 324 -2.35 27.48 -0.18
C LEU A 324 -1.96 28.87 0.33
N ILE A 325 -0.94 28.95 1.18
CA ILE A 325 -0.41 30.22 1.70
C ILE A 325 0.16 31.07 0.55
N ALA A 326 0.96 30.47 -0.31
CA ALA A 326 1.54 31.14 -1.47
C ALA A 326 0.46 31.69 -2.41
N ALA A 327 -0.61 30.91 -2.65
CA ALA A 327 -1.75 31.33 -3.46
C ALA A 327 -2.52 32.50 -2.81
N ALA A 328 -2.78 32.44 -1.49
CA ALA A 328 -3.43 33.53 -0.77
C ALA A 328 -2.61 34.83 -0.85
N MET A 329 -1.30 34.76 -0.72
CA MET A 329 -0.41 35.92 -0.88
C MET A 329 -0.43 36.47 -2.31
N GLY A 330 -0.43 35.58 -3.32
CA GLY A 330 -0.56 35.98 -4.73
C GLY A 330 -1.89 36.70 -5.00
N ILE A 331 -3.00 36.17 -4.49
CA ILE A 331 -4.32 36.82 -4.60
C ILE A 331 -4.34 38.14 -3.88
N ALA A 332 -3.77 38.25 -2.67
CA ALA A 332 -3.70 39.50 -1.90
C ALA A 332 -2.92 40.58 -2.68
N SER A 333 -1.80 40.24 -3.29
CA SER A 333 -1.00 41.15 -4.12
C SER A 333 -1.77 41.63 -5.35
N LEU A 334 -2.41 40.73 -6.09
CA LEU A 334 -3.23 41.06 -7.26
C LEU A 334 -4.45 41.93 -6.89
N MET A 335 -5.12 41.59 -5.77
CA MET A 335 -6.26 42.37 -5.29
C MET A 335 -5.83 43.76 -4.84
N THR A 336 -4.72 43.92 -4.12
CA THR A 336 -4.18 45.20 -3.74
C THR A 336 -3.96 46.13 -4.96
N THR A 337 -3.30 45.60 -6.01
CA THR A 337 -3.09 46.35 -7.25
C THR A 337 -4.41 46.74 -7.92
N THR A 338 -5.35 45.81 -8.01
CA THR A 338 -6.68 46.05 -8.61
C THR A 338 -7.44 47.11 -7.87
N ILE A 339 -7.40 47.13 -6.55
CA ILE A 339 -8.07 48.07 -5.69
C ILE A 339 -7.46 49.49 -5.81
N ILE A 340 -6.11 49.60 -5.82
CA ILE A 340 -5.41 50.89 -5.98
C ILE A 340 -5.80 51.54 -7.31
N GLU A 341 -5.86 50.82 -8.39
CA GLU A 341 -6.22 51.36 -9.70
C GLU A 341 -7.69 51.78 -9.83
N ARG A 342 -8.57 51.07 -9.10
CA ARG A 342 -10.01 51.41 -9.04
C ARG A 342 -10.35 52.36 -7.91
N SER A 343 -9.35 52.95 -7.26
CA SER A 343 -9.51 53.86 -6.12
C SER A 343 -10.46 55.03 -6.43
N LYS A 344 -10.36 55.62 -7.62
CA LYS A 344 -11.26 56.71 -8.05
C LYS A 344 -12.73 56.29 -8.17
N GLU A 345 -12.98 55.08 -8.69
CA GLU A 345 -14.35 54.50 -8.74
C GLU A 345 -14.90 54.26 -7.35
N ILE A 346 -14.05 53.71 -6.44
CA ILE A 346 -14.42 53.46 -5.04
C ILE A 346 -14.70 54.77 -4.30
N GLY A 347 -13.86 55.78 -4.53
CA GLY A 347 -14.08 57.14 -3.97
C GLY A 347 -15.41 57.76 -4.43
N LEU A 348 -15.75 57.60 -5.71
CA LEU A 348 -17.04 58.07 -6.25
C LEU A 348 -18.24 57.31 -5.64
N MET A 349 -18.12 55.97 -5.50
CA MET A 349 -19.19 55.20 -4.85
C MET A 349 -19.43 55.64 -3.40
N LYS A 350 -18.37 55.90 -2.63
CA LYS A 350 -18.46 56.42 -1.27
C LYS A 350 -19.08 57.83 -1.23
N ALA A 351 -18.69 58.69 -2.16
CA ALA A 351 -19.28 60.05 -2.27
C ALA A 351 -20.79 60.04 -2.60
N LEU A 352 -21.24 59.02 -3.33
CA LEU A 352 -22.65 58.74 -3.63
C LEU A 352 -23.40 58.02 -2.49
N GLY A 353 -22.74 57.74 -1.35
CA GLY A 353 -23.39 57.18 -0.16
C GLY A 353 -23.31 55.65 -0.04
N ALA A 354 -22.42 54.98 -0.76
CA ALA A 354 -22.23 53.55 -0.60
C ALA A 354 -21.59 53.21 0.76
N TYR A 355 -22.17 52.23 1.47
CA TYR A 355 -21.66 51.76 2.75
C TYR A 355 -20.37 50.93 2.53
N GLN A 356 -19.49 50.95 3.52
CA GLN A 356 -18.22 50.19 3.47
C GLN A 356 -18.41 48.70 3.17
N TRP A 357 -19.38 48.05 3.82
CA TRP A 357 -19.67 46.63 3.63
C TRP A 357 -20.11 46.32 2.19
N GLN A 358 -20.76 47.25 1.48
CA GLN A 358 -21.19 47.05 0.10
C GLN A 358 -19.99 47.00 -0.86
N ILE A 359 -18.98 47.82 -0.59
CA ILE A 359 -17.72 47.83 -1.36
C ILE A 359 -16.92 46.54 -1.12
N VAL A 360 -16.81 46.15 0.15
CA VAL A 360 -16.13 44.89 0.53
C VAL A 360 -16.83 43.69 -0.09
N LEU A 361 -18.16 43.65 -0.04
CA LEU A 361 -18.97 42.59 -0.65
C LEU A 361 -18.75 42.50 -2.16
N LEU A 362 -18.61 43.61 -2.87
CA LEU A 362 -18.32 43.62 -4.30
C LEU A 362 -17.02 42.91 -4.62
N PHE A 363 -15.93 43.15 -3.85
CA PHE A 363 -14.65 42.50 -4.03
C PHE A 363 -14.69 41.01 -3.66
N TYR A 364 -15.44 40.65 -2.61
CA TYR A 364 -15.63 39.22 -2.28
C TYR A 364 -16.40 38.47 -3.37
N CYS A 365 -17.46 39.06 -3.94
CA CYS A 365 -18.18 38.47 -5.07
C CYS A 365 -17.25 38.27 -6.28
N GLU A 366 -16.38 39.25 -6.58
CA GLU A 366 -15.40 39.16 -7.68
C GLU A 366 -14.38 38.08 -7.41
N ALA A 367 -13.88 37.94 -6.17
CA ALA A 367 -12.93 36.89 -5.77
C ALA A 367 -13.58 35.51 -5.82
N ILE A 368 -14.82 35.35 -5.35
CA ILE A 368 -15.56 34.08 -5.39
C ILE A 368 -15.78 33.62 -6.84
N ILE A 369 -16.20 34.52 -7.73
CA ILE A 369 -16.38 34.15 -9.14
C ILE A 369 -15.08 33.70 -9.77
N SER A 370 -13.98 34.41 -9.51
CA SER A 370 -12.64 34.03 -9.98
C SER A 370 -12.18 32.70 -9.39
N ALA A 371 -12.51 32.43 -8.11
CA ALA A 371 -12.19 31.19 -7.42
C ALA A 371 -12.97 29.99 -7.96
N VAL A 372 -14.25 30.17 -8.26
CA VAL A 372 -15.08 29.10 -8.84
C VAL A 372 -14.57 28.74 -10.24
N ILE A 373 -14.28 29.74 -11.07
CA ILE A 373 -13.77 29.52 -12.42
C ILE A 373 -12.37 28.89 -12.37
N GLY A 374 -11.43 29.50 -11.64
CA GLY A 374 -10.07 29.01 -11.50
C GLY A 374 -10.01 27.63 -10.83
N GLY A 375 -10.83 27.42 -9.79
CA GLY A 375 -10.95 26.16 -9.08
C GLY A 375 -11.50 25.03 -9.95
N ALA A 376 -12.55 25.29 -10.74
CA ALA A 376 -13.13 24.28 -11.64
C ALA A 376 -12.13 23.83 -12.72
N PHE A 377 -11.48 24.78 -13.39
CA PHE A 377 -10.44 24.46 -14.36
C PHE A 377 -9.20 23.81 -13.69
N GLY A 378 -8.85 24.25 -12.48
CA GLY A 378 -7.79 23.68 -11.68
C GLY A 378 -8.07 22.22 -11.30
N CYS A 379 -9.31 21.87 -10.91
CA CYS A 379 -9.71 20.49 -10.65
C CYS A 379 -9.49 19.59 -11.87
N VAL A 380 -9.91 20.05 -13.06
CA VAL A 380 -9.74 19.26 -14.30
C VAL A 380 -8.26 19.07 -14.64
N ALA A 381 -7.47 20.14 -14.55
CA ALA A 381 -6.02 20.06 -14.80
C ALA A 381 -5.31 19.21 -13.75
N GLY A 382 -5.67 19.36 -12.47
CA GLY A 382 -5.13 18.57 -11.36
C GLY A 382 -5.45 17.08 -11.49
N TRP A 383 -6.67 16.73 -11.90
CA TRP A 383 -7.02 15.36 -12.22
C TRP A 383 -6.20 14.80 -13.39
N GLY A 384 -6.02 15.58 -14.46
CA GLY A 384 -5.16 15.19 -15.59
C GLY A 384 -3.71 14.95 -15.15
N LEU A 385 -3.17 15.84 -14.30
CA LEU A 385 -1.83 15.72 -13.74
C LEU A 385 -1.70 14.49 -12.82
N ALA A 386 -2.68 14.26 -11.94
CA ALA A 386 -2.72 13.08 -11.07
C ALA A 386 -2.75 11.80 -11.90
N ARG A 387 -3.57 11.75 -12.95
CA ARG A 387 -3.63 10.60 -13.87
C ARG A 387 -2.31 10.36 -14.59
N PHE A 388 -1.65 11.41 -15.04
CA PHE A 388 -0.32 11.32 -15.66
C PHE A 388 0.72 10.77 -14.68
N ILE A 389 0.75 11.28 -13.45
CA ILE A 389 1.63 10.79 -12.37
C ILE A 389 1.34 9.31 -12.08
N GLY A 390 0.07 8.93 -11.98
CA GLY A 390 -0.34 7.56 -11.72
C GLY A 390 0.14 6.57 -12.77
N ILE A 391 0.00 6.92 -14.04
CA ILE A 391 0.45 6.06 -15.14
C ILE A 391 1.98 5.96 -15.18
N THR A 392 2.68 7.08 -14.94
CA THR A 392 4.15 7.14 -15.05
C THR A 392 4.85 6.44 -13.88
N LEU A 393 4.34 6.60 -12.65
CA LEU A 393 4.97 6.05 -11.44
C LEU A 393 4.44 4.66 -11.08
N PHE A 394 3.13 4.40 -11.27
CA PHE A 394 2.48 3.16 -10.83
C PHE A 394 1.98 2.28 -11.98
N GLY A 395 2.25 2.64 -13.24
CA GLY A 395 1.80 1.87 -14.40
C GLY A 395 0.27 1.78 -14.58
N SER A 396 -0.50 2.42 -13.69
CA SER A 396 -1.97 2.36 -13.69
C SER A 396 -2.58 3.74 -13.41
N PRO A 397 -3.70 4.12 -14.07
CA PRO A 397 -4.33 5.42 -13.80
C PRO A 397 -4.86 5.49 -12.37
N LEU A 398 -4.73 6.68 -11.75
CA LEU A 398 -5.33 6.96 -10.45
C LEU A 398 -6.86 6.95 -10.57
N SER A 399 -7.55 6.42 -9.56
CA SER A 399 -9.00 6.37 -9.50
C SER A 399 -9.59 7.78 -9.34
N PHE A 400 -10.73 8.02 -9.99
CA PHE A 400 -11.40 9.31 -9.87
C PHE A 400 -12.25 9.36 -8.61
N THR A 401 -11.83 10.15 -7.64
CA THR A 401 -12.56 10.33 -6.38
C THR A 401 -13.41 11.60 -6.43
N TRP A 402 -14.72 11.47 -6.55
CA TRP A 402 -15.67 12.59 -6.65
C TRP A 402 -15.58 13.60 -5.51
N ILE A 403 -15.16 13.17 -4.32
CA ILE A 403 -15.05 14.03 -3.13
C ILE A 403 -13.98 15.12 -3.27
N VAL A 404 -13.00 14.93 -4.18
CA VAL A 404 -11.94 15.92 -4.45
C VAL A 404 -12.50 17.20 -5.05
N ILE A 405 -13.53 17.12 -5.91
CA ILE A 405 -14.10 18.28 -6.59
C ILE A 405 -14.69 19.30 -5.58
N PRO A 406 -15.67 18.93 -4.73
CA PRO A 406 -16.21 19.89 -3.77
C PRO A 406 -15.16 20.38 -2.78
N CYS A 407 -14.24 19.54 -2.37
CA CYS A 407 -13.16 19.89 -1.44
C CYS A 407 -12.25 21.00 -2.02
N VAL A 408 -11.79 20.82 -3.26
CA VAL A 408 -10.94 21.81 -3.94
C VAL A 408 -11.69 23.11 -4.23
N LEU A 409 -12.96 23.04 -4.61
CA LEU A 409 -13.78 24.25 -4.82
C LEU A 409 -13.95 25.04 -3.53
N VAL A 410 -14.27 24.38 -2.41
CA VAL A 410 -14.38 25.03 -1.10
C VAL A 410 -13.05 25.66 -0.69
N LEU A 411 -11.94 24.93 -0.83
CA LEU A 411 -10.60 25.45 -0.53
C LEU A 411 -10.23 26.64 -1.42
N SER A 412 -10.54 26.60 -2.71
CA SER A 412 -10.29 27.72 -3.63
C SER A 412 -11.06 28.97 -3.24
N ILE A 413 -12.32 28.83 -2.83
CA ILE A 413 -13.14 29.95 -2.32
C ILE A 413 -12.55 30.49 -1.01
N LEU A 414 -12.20 29.63 -0.06
CA LEU A 414 -11.60 30.03 1.21
C LEU A 414 -10.31 30.82 1.01
N ILE A 415 -9.42 30.36 0.14
CA ILE A 415 -8.16 31.04 -0.14
C ILE A 415 -8.41 32.40 -0.79
N ALA A 416 -9.35 32.49 -1.73
CA ALA A 416 -9.70 33.73 -2.37
C ALA A 416 -10.30 34.76 -1.36
N LEU A 417 -11.12 34.30 -0.42
CA LEU A 417 -11.65 35.14 0.65
C LEU A 417 -10.55 35.62 1.60
N ILE A 418 -9.67 34.70 2.04
CA ILE A 418 -8.55 35.05 2.94
C ILE A 418 -7.59 36.04 2.25
N GLY A 419 -7.20 35.76 1.00
CA GLY A 419 -6.32 36.63 0.23
C GLY A 419 -6.92 38.03 -0.04
N THR A 420 -8.25 38.11 -0.17
CA THR A 420 -8.94 39.36 -0.43
C THR A 420 -9.24 40.19 0.84
N TRP A 421 -9.28 39.53 2.00
CA TRP A 421 -9.68 40.17 3.27
C TRP A 421 -8.84 41.40 3.58
N PHE A 422 -7.52 41.27 3.67
CA PHE A 422 -6.65 42.34 4.08
C PHE A 422 -6.70 43.57 3.13
N PRO A 423 -6.57 43.41 1.79
CA PRO A 423 -6.68 44.53 0.87
C PRO A 423 -8.06 45.20 0.88
N ALA A 424 -9.14 44.40 0.91
CA ALA A 424 -10.50 44.95 0.87
C ALA A 424 -10.86 45.78 2.11
N HIS A 425 -10.42 45.34 3.30
CA HIS A 425 -10.64 46.07 4.54
C HIS A 425 -9.84 47.37 4.63
N ARG A 426 -8.57 47.38 4.24
CA ARG A 426 -7.76 48.60 4.29
C ARG A 426 -8.34 49.73 3.45
N ILE A 427 -8.77 49.44 2.25
CA ILE A 427 -9.33 50.48 1.36
C ILE A 427 -10.73 50.92 1.76
N ALA A 428 -11.52 50.00 2.36
CA ALA A 428 -12.84 50.39 2.88
C ALA A 428 -12.77 51.41 4.03
N GLN A 429 -11.62 51.52 4.71
CA GLN A 429 -11.40 52.45 5.81
C GLN A 429 -10.87 53.82 5.36
N LEU A 430 -10.30 53.96 4.14
CA LEU A 430 -9.80 55.24 3.66
C LEU A 430 -10.89 56.26 3.40
N TYR A 431 -10.63 57.53 3.73
CA TYR A 431 -11.56 58.62 3.49
C TYR A 431 -11.68 58.95 1.99
N PRO A 432 -12.87 59.38 1.49
CA PRO A 432 -13.08 59.70 0.07
C PRO A 432 -12.09 60.74 -0.48
N VAL A 433 -11.69 61.71 0.36
CA VAL A 433 -10.75 62.78 0.02
C VAL A 433 -9.33 62.24 -0.24
N GLU A 434 -8.87 61.31 0.59
CA GLU A 434 -7.52 60.69 0.43
C GLU A 434 -7.44 59.85 -0.84
N VAL A 435 -8.56 59.18 -1.18
CA VAL A 435 -8.65 58.31 -2.38
C VAL A 435 -8.73 59.15 -3.67
N LEU A 436 -9.37 60.33 -3.64
CA LEU A 436 -9.51 61.18 -4.82
C LEU A 436 -8.28 62.05 -5.11
N TYR A 437 -7.57 62.51 -4.09
CA TYR A 437 -6.44 63.43 -4.22
C TYR A 437 -5.07 62.72 -4.26
N GLY A 438 -5.00 61.40 -4.13
CA GLY A 438 -3.80 60.64 -4.34
C GLY A 438 -2.66 60.94 -3.33
N ARG A 439 -2.98 61.46 -2.15
CA ARG A 439 -1.99 61.63 -1.06
C ARG A 439 -1.80 60.26 -0.39
N GLN A 440 -0.67 59.66 -0.69
CA GLN A 440 -0.11 58.57 0.11
C GLN A 440 0.45 59.10 1.42
#